data_cd49d650fa0f07546c653b9b1c0ffdaa
#
_entry.id   cd49d650fa0f07546c653b9b1c0ffdaa
#
_cell.length_a   1.000
_cell.length_b   1.000
_cell.length_c   1.000
_cell.angle_alpha   90.00
_cell.angle_beta   90.00
_cell.angle_gamma   90.00
#
_symmetry.space_group_name_H-M   'P 1'
#
loop_
_entity.id
_entity.type
_entity.pdbx_description
1 polymer ?
#
loop_
_entity_poly.entity_id
_entity_poly.type
_entity_poly.pdbx_seq_one_letter_code
_entity_poly.pdbx_strand_id
1 'polypeptide(L)'
;ATNAEDAALMMNEMACFDPNDSTSIERSQEDYTAALSASIKGLKCGIPKQFFDSELDPSVEAQIRTSISELEHLGVSCVEIDLPSLALAIPAYYVISSAECSSNLSRYDGVRYGYRCKDPESLEDMYLRSRSEGLGAETKRRILIGTYALSSGYYDAYYTKAQQIRRLIQEDFTTALASVDIIAGPTTPTVAFGIGQKSDDPITMYLSDIYTTAVNLAGLPAISIPAGFAHGLPVGMQLIGDYFAEAKLLQVAHRYQGVTDWHLRAPELSREL
;
A
#
# COMPACT_ATOMS: atom_id res chain seq x y z
N ALA A 1 -3.96 12.88 7.25
CA ALA A 1 -3.33 14.21 7.31
C ALA A 1 -3.21 14.79 5.90
N THR A 2 -3.31 16.09 5.75
CA THR A 2 -3.17 16.76 4.44
C THR A 2 -1.72 17.12 4.12
N ASN A 3 -0.85 17.17 5.13
CA ASN A 3 0.56 17.48 4.98
C ASN A 3 1.44 16.56 5.83
N ALA A 4 2.74 16.57 5.57
CA ALA A 4 3.70 15.70 6.23
C ALA A 4 3.93 16.07 7.71
N GLU A 5 3.78 17.34 8.08
CA GLU A 5 3.91 17.78 9.47
C GLU A 5 2.79 17.22 10.34
N ASP A 6 1.53 17.34 9.90
CA ASP A 6 0.41 16.74 10.61
C ASP A 6 0.52 15.20 10.67
N ALA A 7 1.05 14.57 9.61
CA ALA A 7 1.32 13.14 9.61
C ALA A 7 2.38 12.76 10.67
N ALA A 8 3.45 13.55 10.78
CA ALA A 8 4.50 13.35 11.79
C ALA A 8 3.96 13.51 13.23
N LEU A 9 3.12 14.53 13.46
CA LEU A 9 2.46 14.73 14.76
C LEU A 9 1.57 13.54 15.13
N MET A 10 0.80 13.02 14.18
CA MET A 10 -0.02 11.82 14.40
C MET A 10 0.84 10.58 14.65
N MET A 11 1.97 10.43 13.94
CA MET A 11 2.89 9.32 14.16
C MET A 11 3.52 9.34 15.55
N ASN A 12 3.84 10.51 16.09
CA ASN A 12 4.37 10.65 17.46
C ASN A 12 3.43 10.04 18.52
N GLU A 13 2.11 10.14 18.30
CA GLU A 13 1.12 9.61 19.23
C GLU A 13 0.76 8.14 18.96
N MET A 14 0.87 7.68 17.70
CA MET A 14 0.41 6.36 17.30
C MET A 14 1.51 5.30 17.30
N ALA A 15 2.77 5.67 17.00
CA ALA A 15 3.88 4.74 16.83
C ALA A 15 4.56 4.44 18.17
N CYS A 16 3.86 3.76 19.07
CA CYS A 16 4.41 3.30 20.34
C CYS A 16 4.32 1.77 20.45
N PHE A 17 5.14 1.22 21.36
CA PHE A 17 5.08 -0.20 21.67
C PHE A 17 3.79 -0.55 22.40
N ASP A 18 3.08 -1.58 21.90
CA ASP A 18 1.91 -2.16 22.56
C ASP A 18 2.22 -3.58 23.03
N PRO A 19 2.31 -3.83 24.36
CA PRO A 19 2.59 -5.17 24.89
C PRO A 19 1.47 -6.19 24.65
N ASN A 20 0.27 -5.74 24.25
CA ASN A 20 -0.86 -6.61 23.92
C ASN A 20 -0.88 -7.04 22.45
N ASP A 21 -0.06 -6.42 21.59
CA ASP A 21 0.11 -6.80 20.18
C ASP A 21 1.43 -7.57 20.02
N SER A 22 1.33 -8.87 19.73
CA SER A 22 2.48 -9.73 19.50
C SER A 22 3.33 -9.36 18.28
N THR A 23 2.83 -8.51 17.40
CA THR A 23 3.55 -8.00 16.22
C THR A 23 4.23 -6.66 16.49
N SER A 24 3.90 -5.97 17.60
CA SER A 24 4.54 -4.74 18.00
C SER A 24 6.00 -4.97 18.42
N ILE A 25 6.89 -4.10 17.94
CA ILE A 25 8.33 -4.21 18.23
C ILE A 25 8.72 -3.17 19.27
N GLU A 26 9.35 -3.62 20.36
CA GLU A 26 9.84 -2.73 21.41
C GLU A 26 11.05 -1.93 20.90
N ARG A 27 10.82 -0.63 20.72
CA ARG A 27 11.82 0.36 20.30
C ARG A 27 11.67 1.63 21.12
N SER A 28 12.76 2.40 21.21
CA SER A 28 12.69 3.77 21.72
C SER A 28 11.76 4.60 20.80
N GLN A 29 10.87 5.35 21.41
CA GLN A 29 10.00 6.27 20.66
C GLN A 29 10.84 7.31 19.95
N GLU A 30 10.58 7.51 18.66
CA GLU A 30 11.22 8.50 17.80
C GLU A 30 10.36 9.77 17.76
N ASP A 31 10.96 10.94 17.70
CA ASP A 31 10.27 12.20 17.40
C ASP A 31 10.28 12.43 15.89
N TYR A 32 9.19 12.09 15.22
CA TYR A 32 9.03 12.22 13.78
C TYR A 32 9.00 13.67 13.29
N THR A 33 8.83 14.65 14.20
CA THR A 33 8.84 16.07 13.85
C THR A 33 10.26 16.68 13.88
N ALA A 34 11.20 16.07 14.58
CA ALA A 34 12.52 16.65 14.87
C ALA A 34 13.35 16.97 13.62
N ALA A 35 13.23 16.17 12.56
CA ALA A 35 14.04 16.28 11.34
C ALA A 35 13.30 16.85 10.13
N LEU A 36 12.02 17.24 10.23
CA LEU A 36 11.20 17.65 9.09
C LEU A 36 11.83 18.78 8.25
N SER A 37 12.37 19.78 8.89
CA SER A 37 12.99 20.94 8.22
C SER A 37 14.46 20.74 7.84
N ALA A 38 15.07 19.60 8.20
CA ALA A 38 16.46 19.32 7.87
C ALA A 38 16.66 19.15 6.35
N SER A 39 17.88 19.42 5.88
CA SER A 39 18.21 19.32 4.46
C SER A 39 18.14 17.86 3.98
N ILE A 40 17.55 17.65 2.80
CA ILE A 40 17.56 16.36 2.09
C ILE A 40 18.63 16.31 0.99
N LYS A 41 19.45 17.34 0.88
CA LYS A 41 20.53 17.43 -0.10
C LYS A 41 21.54 16.30 0.10
N GLY A 42 21.84 15.61 -0.98
CA GLY A 42 22.78 14.49 -1.00
C GLY A 42 22.14 13.11 -0.76
N LEU A 43 20.84 13.04 -0.42
CA LEU A 43 20.12 11.78 -0.40
C LEU A 43 20.06 11.18 -1.81
N LYS A 44 20.07 9.86 -1.89
CA LYS A 44 19.89 9.10 -3.13
C LYS A 44 18.46 8.55 -3.18
N CYS A 45 17.78 8.76 -4.32
CA CYS A 45 16.46 8.26 -4.60
C CYS A 45 16.50 7.24 -5.74
N GLY A 46 16.07 6.02 -5.48
CA GLY A 46 15.90 4.98 -6.48
C GLY A 46 14.59 5.16 -7.25
N ILE A 47 14.66 5.09 -8.59
CA ILE A 47 13.50 5.15 -9.47
C ILE A 47 13.37 3.79 -10.16
N PRO A 48 12.42 2.93 -9.74
CA PRO A 48 12.25 1.62 -10.36
C PRO A 48 11.81 1.74 -11.81
N LYS A 49 12.56 1.14 -12.73
CA LYS A 49 12.19 1.15 -14.15
C LYS A 49 10.82 0.52 -14.42
N GLN A 50 10.41 -0.47 -13.60
CA GLN A 50 9.14 -1.15 -13.72
C GLN A 50 7.93 -0.27 -13.31
N PHE A 51 8.16 0.85 -12.64
CA PHE A 51 7.09 1.79 -12.30
C PHE A 51 6.70 2.69 -13.47
N PHE A 52 7.46 2.66 -14.57
CA PHE A 52 7.30 3.52 -15.74
C PHE A 52 7.12 2.66 -17.02
N ASP A 53 6.36 1.60 -16.92
CA ASP A 53 6.00 0.71 -18.01
C ASP A 53 4.72 1.17 -18.76
N SER A 54 4.27 0.36 -19.70
CA SER A 54 3.14 0.68 -20.58
C SER A 54 1.77 0.76 -19.87
N GLU A 55 1.69 0.38 -18.60
CA GLU A 55 0.44 0.39 -17.83
C GLU A 55 0.19 1.75 -17.15
N LEU A 56 1.21 2.58 -17.03
CA LEU A 56 1.12 3.90 -16.44
C LEU A 56 0.50 4.90 -17.42
N ASP A 57 -0.54 5.62 -16.99
CA ASP A 57 -1.14 6.71 -17.76
C ASP A 57 -0.09 7.78 -18.07
N PRO A 58 0.10 8.19 -19.35
CA PRO A 58 1.13 9.17 -19.73
C PRO A 58 1.01 10.52 -19.01
N SER A 59 -0.21 10.95 -18.64
CA SER A 59 -0.42 12.20 -17.91
C SER A 59 -0.02 12.05 -16.45
N VAL A 60 -0.24 10.88 -15.83
CA VAL A 60 0.26 10.54 -14.50
C VAL A 60 1.79 10.47 -14.52
N GLU A 61 2.37 9.77 -15.51
CA GLU A 61 3.82 9.69 -15.68
C GLU A 61 4.46 11.07 -15.75
N ALA A 62 3.92 11.98 -16.56
CA ALA A 62 4.45 13.33 -16.70
C ALA A 62 4.47 14.08 -15.35
N GLN A 63 3.42 13.95 -14.53
CA GLN A 63 3.38 14.57 -13.20
C GLN A 63 4.41 13.96 -12.24
N ILE A 64 4.56 12.64 -12.24
CA ILE A 64 5.55 11.96 -11.40
C ILE A 64 6.97 12.34 -11.80
N ARG A 65 7.28 12.40 -13.09
CA ARG A 65 8.60 12.85 -13.56
C ARG A 65 8.89 14.31 -13.19
N THR A 66 7.89 15.19 -13.24
CA THR A 66 7.99 16.56 -12.73
C THR A 66 8.30 16.57 -11.23
N SER A 67 7.62 15.75 -10.44
CA SER A 67 7.86 15.64 -9.00
C SER A 67 9.24 15.08 -8.66
N ILE A 68 9.75 14.14 -9.44
CA ILE A 68 11.12 13.63 -9.31
C ILE A 68 12.12 14.76 -9.61
N SER A 69 11.89 15.58 -10.62
CA SER A 69 12.74 16.74 -10.92
C SER A 69 12.75 17.78 -9.79
N GLU A 70 11.63 17.99 -9.08
CA GLU A 70 11.60 18.86 -7.90
C GLU A 70 12.45 18.28 -6.74
N LEU A 71 12.48 16.95 -6.56
CA LEU A 71 13.41 16.32 -5.61
C LEU A 71 14.87 16.56 -6.01
N GLU A 72 15.18 16.49 -7.31
CA GLU A 72 16.53 16.79 -7.81
C GLU A 72 16.91 18.27 -7.59
N HIS A 73 15.99 19.22 -7.79
CA HIS A 73 16.20 20.62 -7.47
C HIS A 73 16.46 20.85 -5.97
N LEU A 74 15.91 20.03 -5.08
CA LEU A 74 16.21 20.02 -3.66
C LEU A 74 17.56 19.35 -3.32
N GLY A 75 18.28 18.85 -4.33
CA GLY A 75 19.61 18.25 -4.21
C GLY A 75 19.62 16.75 -3.92
N VAL A 76 18.50 16.06 -4.14
CA VAL A 76 18.43 14.59 -4.12
C VAL A 76 19.03 14.05 -5.43
N SER A 77 19.79 12.97 -5.36
CA SER A 77 20.34 12.30 -6.55
C SER A 77 19.44 11.14 -6.96
N CYS A 78 18.69 11.29 -8.04
CA CYS A 78 17.82 10.25 -8.56
C CYS A 78 18.59 9.29 -9.49
N VAL A 79 18.43 7.99 -9.26
CA VAL A 79 19.09 6.91 -10.01
C VAL A 79 18.10 5.82 -10.37
N GLU A 80 18.22 5.27 -11.57
CA GLU A 80 17.38 4.13 -11.96
C GLU A 80 17.78 2.88 -11.18
N ILE A 81 16.77 2.10 -10.73
CA ILE A 81 16.94 0.82 -10.04
C ILE A 81 16.08 -0.25 -10.71
N ASP A 82 16.40 -1.50 -10.43
CA ASP A 82 15.70 -2.68 -10.95
C ASP A 82 15.03 -3.46 -9.82
N LEU A 83 13.73 -3.78 -9.96
CA LEU A 83 12.96 -4.63 -9.07
C LEU A 83 12.33 -5.78 -9.88
N PRO A 84 13.12 -6.77 -10.30
CA PRO A 84 12.70 -7.77 -11.28
C PRO A 84 11.51 -8.64 -10.87
N SER A 85 11.30 -8.85 -9.58
CA SER A 85 10.19 -9.67 -9.05
C SER A 85 8.87 -8.90 -8.93
N LEU A 86 8.83 -7.59 -9.25
CA LEU A 86 7.67 -6.73 -9.05
C LEU A 86 6.40 -7.25 -9.76
N ALA A 87 6.54 -7.77 -10.99
CA ALA A 87 5.44 -8.31 -11.77
C ALA A 87 4.71 -9.50 -11.08
N LEU A 88 5.36 -10.14 -10.12
CA LEU A 88 4.80 -11.25 -9.35
C LEU A 88 4.02 -10.81 -8.11
N ALA A 89 4.00 -9.49 -7.80
CA ALA A 89 3.41 -8.98 -6.56
C ALA A 89 1.90 -9.21 -6.49
N ILE A 90 1.16 -8.86 -7.52
CA ILE A 90 -0.30 -9.02 -7.56
C ILE A 90 -0.72 -10.49 -7.39
N PRO A 91 -0.22 -11.46 -8.19
CA PRO A 91 -0.55 -12.87 -8.00
C PRO A 91 -0.20 -13.40 -6.60
N ALA A 92 0.99 -13.06 -6.07
CA ALA A 92 1.42 -13.49 -4.75
C ALA A 92 0.53 -12.92 -3.64
N TYR A 93 0.20 -11.63 -3.72
CA TYR A 93 -0.70 -10.96 -2.77
C TYR A 93 -2.06 -11.64 -2.71
N TYR A 94 -2.69 -11.93 -3.87
CA TYR A 94 -4.03 -12.52 -3.87
C TYR A 94 -4.07 -13.92 -3.27
N VAL A 95 -3.03 -14.72 -3.46
CA VAL A 95 -2.93 -16.03 -2.79
C VAL A 95 -2.75 -15.85 -1.28
N ILE A 96 -1.79 -15.02 -0.84
CA ILE A 96 -1.48 -14.83 0.57
C ILE A 96 -2.65 -14.18 1.31
N SER A 97 -3.18 -13.06 0.80
CA SER A 97 -4.26 -12.33 1.46
C SER A 97 -5.55 -13.14 1.55
N SER A 98 -5.87 -13.93 0.52
CA SER A 98 -7.03 -14.82 0.55
C SER A 98 -6.84 -15.96 1.55
N ALA A 99 -5.65 -16.56 1.61
CA ALA A 99 -5.33 -17.61 2.58
C ALA A 99 -5.43 -17.09 4.03
N GLU A 100 -4.87 -15.93 4.30
CA GLU A 100 -4.98 -15.27 5.62
C GLU A 100 -6.41 -14.84 5.93
N CYS A 101 -7.14 -14.32 4.97
CA CYS A 101 -8.56 -13.98 5.10
C CYS A 101 -9.38 -15.22 5.52
N SER A 102 -9.20 -16.36 4.83
CA SER A 102 -9.88 -17.62 5.15
C SER A 102 -9.57 -18.06 6.58
N SER A 103 -8.30 -18.05 6.99
CA SER A 103 -7.87 -18.45 8.32
C SER A 103 -8.38 -17.50 9.40
N ASN A 104 -8.20 -16.18 9.23
CA ASN A 104 -8.54 -15.18 10.23
C ASN A 104 -10.05 -15.02 10.43
N LEU A 105 -10.83 -15.06 9.34
CA LEU A 105 -12.28 -14.91 9.42
C LEU A 105 -13.03 -16.20 9.78
N SER A 106 -12.35 -17.33 9.95
CA SER A 106 -12.96 -18.59 10.42
C SER A 106 -13.58 -18.44 11.81
N ARG A 107 -13.08 -17.52 12.64
CA ARG A 107 -13.55 -17.24 14.01
C ARG A 107 -14.82 -16.38 14.06
N TYR A 108 -15.21 -15.74 12.95
CA TYR A 108 -16.42 -14.92 12.87
C TYR A 108 -17.63 -15.82 12.53
N ASP A 109 -18.09 -16.55 13.52
CA ASP A 109 -19.05 -17.64 13.39
C ASP A 109 -20.43 -17.31 14.01
N GLY A 110 -20.60 -16.08 14.53
CA GLY A 110 -21.83 -15.67 15.20
C GLY A 110 -21.96 -16.17 16.65
N VAL A 111 -20.97 -16.93 17.15
CA VAL A 111 -20.89 -17.38 18.55
C VAL A 111 -19.84 -16.58 19.30
N ARG A 112 -18.60 -16.62 18.82
CA ARG A 112 -17.44 -15.93 19.42
C ARG A 112 -17.38 -14.47 19.00
N TYR A 113 -17.53 -14.22 17.68
CA TYR A 113 -17.41 -12.90 17.09
C TYR A 113 -18.36 -12.71 15.91
N GLY A 114 -18.59 -11.45 15.56
CA GLY A 114 -19.29 -11.02 14.36
C GLY A 114 -20.80 -11.07 14.47
N TYR A 115 -21.46 -10.96 13.32
CA TYR A 115 -22.90 -10.99 13.19
C TYR A 115 -23.46 -12.38 13.55
N ARG A 116 -24.57 -12.41 14.29
CA ARG A 116 -25.35 -13.61 14.58
C ARG A 116 -26.73 -13.48 13.95
N CYS A 117 -27.15 -14.47 13.17
CA CYS A 117 -28.48 -14.49 12.56
C CYS A 117 -29.57 -14.53 13.63
N LYS A 118 -30.74 -13.98 13.29
CA LYS A 118 -31.92 -14.00 14.15
C LYS A 118 -32.67 -15.30 13.98
N ASP A 119 -33.21 -15.81 15.09
CA ASP A 119 -34.11 -16.98 15.13
C ASP A 119 -33.63 -18.18 14.29
N PRO A 120 -32.44 -18.75 14.58
CA PRO A 120 -31.95 -19.93 13.87
C PRO A 120 -32.80 -21.17 14.20
N GLU A 121 -33.05 -21.99 13.20
CA GLU A 121 -33.81 -23.26 13.34
C GLU A 121 -32.96 -24.37 13.98
N SER A 122 -31.64 -24.31 13.82
CA SER A 122 -30.67 -25.27 14.37
C SER A 122 -29.31 -24.61 14.56
N LEU A 123 -28.37 -25.33 15.22
CA LEU A 123 -26.99 -24.88 15.35
C LEU A 123 -26.32 -24.75 13.97
N GLU A 124 -26.55 -25.67 13.08
CA GLU A 124 -26.02 -25.62 11.72
C GLU A 124 -26.57 -24.41 10.93
N ASP A 125 -27.89 -24.19 11.00
CA ASP A 125 -28.53 -23.02 10.40
C ASP A 125 -27.98 -21.72 10.96
N MET A 126 -27.73 -21.65 12.26
CA MET A 126 -27.12 -20.49 12.89
C MET A 126 -25.74 -20.19 12.29
N TYR A 127 -24.87 -21.20 12.13
CA TYR A 127 -23.53 -20.98 11.52
C TYR A 127 -23.63 -20.57 10.05
N LEU A 128 -24.43 -21.27 9.26
CA LEU A 128 -24.59 -20.99 7.84
C LEU A 128 -25.15 -19.58 7.60
N ARG A 129 -26.23 -19.23 8.29
CA ARG A 129 -26.86 -17.91 8.12
C ARG A 129 -26.03 -16.78 8.69
N SER A 130 -25.41 -16.96 9.85
CA SER A 130 -24.56 -15.91 10.43
C SER A 130 -23.40 -15.56 9.48
N ARG A 131 -22.78 -16.52 8.85
CA ARG A 131 -21.71 -16.29 7.89
C ARG A 131 -22.20 -15.78 6.53
N SER A 132 -23.31 -16.30 6.04
CA SER A 132 -23.84 -15.89 4.72
C SER A 132 -24.45 -14.48 4.74
N GLU A 133 -25.12 -14.10 5.83
CA GLU A 133 -25.72 -12.78 6.02
C GLU A 133 -24.69 -11.74 6.47
N GLY A 134 -23.76 -12.12 7.36
CA GLY A 134 -22.80 -11.22 7.98
C GLY A 134 -21.55 -10.90 7.15
N LEU A 135 -21.26 -11.67 6.11
CA LEU A 135 -20.08 -11.48 5.25
C LEU A 135 -20.49 -11.03 3.84
N GLY A 136 -19.88 -9.95 3.36
CA GLY A 136 -20.09 -9.44 2.02
C GLY A 136 -19.61 -10.39 0.91
N ALA A 137 -20.05 -10.15 -0.32
CA ALA A 137 -19.75 -11.03 -1.47
C ALA A 137 -18.25 -11.18 -1.75
N GLU A 138 -17.49 -10.10 -1.73
CA GLU A 138 -16.04 -10.12 -1.94
C GLU A 138 -15.31 -10.86 -0.81
N THR A 139 -15.70 -10.64 0.44
CA THR A 139 -15.13 -11.35 1.59
C THR A 139 -15.36 -12.87 1.47
N LYS A 140 -16.57 -13.28 1.09
CA LYS A 140 -16.89 -14.69 0.83
C LYS A 140 -16.06 -15.29 -0.30
N ARG A 141 -15.84 -14.54 -1.39
CA ARG A 141 -14.98 -14.95 -2.50
C ARG A 141 -13.56 -15.21 -2.03
N ARG A 142 -12.96 -14.27 -1.27
CA ARG A 142 -11.60 -14.40 -0.71
C ARG A 142 -11.49 -15.59 0.24
N ILE A 143 -12.48 -15.82 1.10
CA ILE A 143 -12.50 -16.99 1.98
C ILE A 143 -12.50 -18.28 1.19
N LEU A 144 -13.30 -18.40 0.12
CA LEU A 144 -13.35 -19.60 -0.73
C LEU A 144 -12.01 -19.84 -1.46
N ILE A 145 -11.42 -18.79 -2.05
CA ILE A 145 -10.12 -18.87 -2.71
C ILE A 145 -9.04 -19.29 -1.70
N GLY A 146 -9.03 -18.67 -0.51
CA GLY A 146 -8.08 -18.97 0.55
C GLY A 146 -8.22 -20.41 1.07
N THR A 147 -9.45 -20.89 1.26
CA THR A 147 -9.71 -22.27 1.65
C THR A 147 -9.17 -23.24 0.62
N TYR A 148 -9.35 -22.96 -0.66
CA TYR A 148 -8.78 -23.77 -1.74
C TYR A 148 -7.25 -23.76 -1.71
N ALA A 149 -6.63 -22.58 -1.61
CA ALA A 149 -5.17 -22.43 -1.59
C ALA A 149 -4.52 -23.12 -0.38
N LEU A 150 -5.23 -23.23 0.75
CA LEU A 150 -4.77 -23.89 1.97
C LEU A 150 -5.12 -25.38 2.03
N SER A 151 -5.86 -25.92 1.06
CA SER A 151 -6.29 -27.30 1.09
C SER A 151 -5.15 -28.28 0.75
N SER A 152 -5.32 -29.54 1.19
CA SER A 152 -4.35 -30.61 0.93
C SER A 152 -4.10 -30.79 -0.57
N GLY A 153 -2.82 -30.85 -0.96
CA GLY A 153 -2.39 -30.96 -2.36
C GLY A 153 -2.20 -29.62 -3.08
N TYR A 154 -2.75 -28.50 -2.56
CA TYR A 154 -2.60 -27.17 -3.14
C TYR A 154 -1.76 -26.21 -2.28
N TYR A 155 -1.58 -26.50 -1.00
CA TYR A 155 -0.83 -25.67 -0.06
C TYR A 155 0.58 -25.33 -0.57
N ASP A 156 1.35 -26.34 -0.96
CA ASP A 156 2.71 -26.13 -1.45
C ASP A 156 2.75 -25.48 -2.84
N ALA A 157 1.79 -25.83 -3.69
CA ALA A 157 1.72 -25.29 -5.05
C ALA A 157 1.34 -23.82 -5.11
N TYR A 158 0.55 -23.33 -4.16
CA TYR A 158 0.04 -21.96 -4.14
C TYR A 158 0.60 -21.16 -2.95
N TYR A 159 0.28 -21.54 -1.71
CA TYR A 159 0.62 -20.73 -0.55
C TYR A 159 2.11 -20.68 -0.28
N THR A 160 2.78 -21.83 -0.22
CA THR A 160 4.24 -21.90 -0.02
C THR A 160 4.98 -21.17 -1.14
N LYS A 161 4.55 -21.36 -2.39
CA LYS A 161 5.15 -20.67 -3.54
C LYS A 161 4.94 -19.15 -3.48
N ALA A 162 3.77 -18.69 -3.10
CA ALA A 162 3.50 -17.26 -2.93
C ALA A 162 4.36 -16.63 -1.82
N GLN A 163 4.61 -17.35 -0.71
CA GLN A 163 5.53 -16.90 0.34
C GLN A 163 6.99 -16.83 -0.16
N GLN A 164 7.42 -17.78 -1.01
CA GLN A 164 8.74 -17.70 -1.64
C GLN A 164 8.86 -16.49 -2.58
N ILE A 165 7.83 -16.20 -3.37
CA ILE A 165 7.78 -15.00 -4.22
C ILE A 165 7.80 -13.73 -3.37
N ARG A 166 7.04 -13.67 -2.27
CA ARG A 166 7.11 -12.57 -1.32
C ARG A 166 8.53 -12.32 -0.83
N ARG A 167 9.27 -13.37 -0.54
CA ARG A 167 10.68 -13.27 -0.14
C ARG A 167 11.56 -12.67 -1.23
N LEU A 168 11.39 -13.08 -2.50
CA LEU A 168 12.13 -12.50 -3.63
C LEU A 168 11.83 -11.01 -3.80
N ILE A 169 10.56 -10.61 -3.69
CA ILE A 169 10.17 -9.20 -3.74
C ILE A 169 10.85 -8.41 -2.60
N GLN A 170 10.85 -8.94 -1.38
CA GLN A 170 11.54 -8.32 -0.25
C GLN A 170 13.04 -8.16 -0.51
N GLU A 171 13.70 -9.18 -1.09
CA GLU A 171 15.13 -9.16 -1.42
C GLU A 171 15.45 -8.12 -2.49
N ASP A 172 14.61 -7.94 -3.51
CA ASP A 172 14.76 -6.88 -4.52
C ASP A 172 14.79 -5.49 -3.86
N PHE A 173 13.80 -5.19 -3.01
CA PHE A 173 13.75 -3.91 -2.29
C PHE A 173 14.92 -3.73 -1.33
N THR A 174 15.29 -4.75 -0.56
CA THR A 174 16.41 -4.69 0.38
C THR A 174 17.73 -4.43 -0.35
N THR A 175 17.94 -5.09 -1.49
CA THR A 175 19.12 -4.87 -2.34
C THR A 175 19.17 -3.45 -2.90
N ALA A 176 18.03 -2.94 -3.38
CA ALA A 176 17.94 -1.57 -3.88
C ALA A 176 18.21 -0.54 -2.77
N LEU A 177 17.57 -0.68 -1.61
CA LEU A 177 17.71 0.23 -0.47
C LEU A 177 19.11 0.19 0.19
N ALA A 178 19.90 -0.85 -0.04
CA ALA A 178 21.31 -0.86 0.34
C ALA A 178 22.16 0.16 -0.45
N SER A 179 21.68 0.64 -1.61
CA SER A 179 22.38 1.59 -2.49
C SER A 179 21.75 2.98 -2.56
N VAL A 180 20.49 3.11 -2.15
CA VAL A 180 19.74 4.36 -2.13
C VAL A 180 19.06 4.58 -0.78
N ASP A 181 18.75 5.83 -0.45
CA ASP A 181 18.13 6.20 0.84
C ASP A 181 16.61 6.06 0.85
N ILE A 182 15.98 6.26 -0.29
CA ILE A 182 14.54 6.15 -0.52
C ILE A 182 14.28 5.65 -1.95
N ILE A 183 13.06 5.20 -2.20
CA ILE A 183 12.57 4.88 -3.56
C ILE A 183 11.34 5.75 -3.82
N ALA A 184 11.19 6.26 -5.04
CA ALA A 184 10.03 7.07 -5.45
C ALA A 184 9.39 6.55 -6.73
N GLY A 185 8.07 6.76 -6.85
CA GLY A 185 7.32 6.40 -8.05
C GLY A 185 5.84 6.78 -7.94
N PRO A 186 5.01 6.43 -8.92
CA PRO A 186 3.57 6.66 -8.87
C PRO A 186 2.93 5.83 -7.76
N THR A 187 1.87 6.35 -7.13
CA THR A 187 1.05 5.58 -6.17
C THR A 187 0.10 4.65 -6.90
N THR A 188 -0.53 5.13 -7.98
CA THR A 188 -1.48 4.38 -8.80
C THR A 188 -1.21 4.62 -10.28
N PRO A 189 -1.55 3.68 -11.19
CA PRO A 189 -1.28 3.82 -12.61
C PRO A 189 -2.17 4.87 -13.30
N THR A 190 -3.32 5.19 -12.72
CA THR A 190 -4.28 6.16 -13.28
C THR A 190 -4.77 7.07 -12.16
N VAL A 191 -5.40 8.19 -12.55
CA VAL A 191 -6.23 8.99 -11.62
C VAL A 191 -7.49 8.24 -11.19
N ALA A 192 -8.26 8.82 -10.25
CA ALA A 192 -9.52 8.24 -9.80
C ALA A 192 -10.45 7.94 -10.99
N PHE A 193 -11.10 6.79 -10.96
CA PHE A 193 -12.09 6.37 -11.96
C PHE A 193 -13.52 6.63 -11.45
N GLY A 194 -14.50 6.67 -12.36
CA GLY A 194 -15.91 6.93 -12.03
C GLY A 194 -16.52 5.85 -11.13
N ILE A 195 -17.51 6.25 -10.33
CA ILE A 195 -18.24 5.33 -9.45
C ILE A 195 -18.90 4.23 -10.30
N GLY A 196 -18.65 2.96 -9.93
CA GLY A 196 -19.14 1.79 -10.65
C GLY A 196 -18.30 1.35 -11.86
N GLN A 197 -17.34 2.16 -12.31
CA GLN A 197 -16.36 1.71 -13.30
C GLN A 197 -15.44 0.63 -12.66
N LYS A 198 -15.02 -0.35 -13.45
CA LYS A 198 -14.19 -1.48 -13.01
C LYS A 198 -14.85 -2.47 -12.03
N SER A 199 -16.13 -2.27 -11.63
CA SER A 199 -16.83 -3.20 -10.73
C SER A 199 -17.04 -4.59 -11.34
N ASP A 200 -17.14 -4.66 -12.67
CA ASP A 200 -17.42 -5.90 -13.41
C ASP A 200 -16.15 -6.63 -13.86
N ASP A 201 -14.97 -6.02 -13.70
CA ASP A 201 -13.67 -6.63 -14.00
C ASP A 201 -12.73 -6.58 -12.79
N PRO A 202 -12.72 -7.65 -11.98
CA PRO A 202 -11.84 -7.73 -10.82
C PRO A 202 -10.34 -7.59 -11.15
N ILE A 203 -9.90 -8.04 -12.32
CA ILE A 203 -8.48 -7.98 -12.72
C ILE A 203 -8.05 -6.53 -12.94
N THR A 204 -8.83 -5.76 -13.67
CA THR A 204 -8.57 -4.31 -13.87
C THR A 204 -8.62 -3.53 -12.55
N MET A 205 -9.49 -3.91 -11.62
CA MET A 205 -9.50 -3.34 -10.27
C MET A 205 -8.19 -3.67 -9.53
N TYR A 206 -7.73 -4.91 -9.62
CA TYR A 206 -6.51 -5.37 -8.94
C TYR A 206 -5.24 -4.71 -9.48
N LEU A 207 -5.16 -4.44 -10.77
CA LEU A 207 -4.03 -3.73 -11.38
C LEU A 207 -3.93 -2.27 -10.89
N SER A 208 -4.98 -1.70 -10.32
CA SER A 208 -4.91 -0.37 -9.71
C SER A 208 -3.93 -0.30 -8.53
N ASP A 209 -3.59 -1.44 -7.90
CA ASP A 209 -2.71 -1.53 -6.74
C ASP A 209 -1.29 -2.02 -7.08
N ILE A 210 -0.94 -2.07 -8.38
CA ILE A 210 0.29 -2.71 -8.86
C ILE A 210 1.56 -2.13 -8.22
N TYR A 211 1.60 -0.82 -7.96
CA TYR A 211 2.78 -0.15 -7.40
C TYR A 211 2.85 -0.21 -5.87
N THR A 212 1.74 -0.40 -5.17
CA THR A 212 1.69 -0.39 -3.71
C THR A 212 1.70 -1.80 -3.09
N THR A 213 1.19 -2.79 -3.81
CA THR A 213 1.11 -4.18 -3.33
C THR A 213 2.48 -4.77 -2.99
N ALA A 214 3.49 -4.52 -3.82
CA ALA A 214 4.84 -5.03 -3.61
C ALA A 214 5.48 -4.47 -2.32
N VAL A 215 5.24 -3.21 -2.01
CA VAL A 215 5.74 -2.53 -0.80
C VAL A 215 5.15 -3.19 0.45
N ASN A 216 3.84 -3.48 0.44
CA ASN A 216 3.16 -4.21 1.52
C ASN A 216 3.72 -5.63 1.68
N LEU A 217 3.98 -6.35 0.58
CA LEU A 217 4.58 -7.69 0.62
C LEU A 217 6.01 -7.67 1.17
N ALA A 218 6.78 -6.64 0.83
CA ALA A 218 8.12 -6.43 1.36
C ALA A 218 8.12 -6.02 2.84
N GLY A 219 7.00 -5.48 3.37
CA GLY A 219 6.86 -5.02 4.75
C GLY A 219 7.57 -3.70 5.02
N LEU A 220 7.65 -2.82 4.03
CA LEU A 220 8.37 -1.56 4.10
C LEU A 220 7.44 -0.38 4.40
N PRO A 221 7.92 0.66 5.11
CA PRO A 221 7.19 1.89 5.28
C PRO A 221 7.11 2.67 3.97
N ALA A 222 5.96 3.28 3.72
CA ALA A 222 5.76 4.15 2.59
C ALA A 222 4.76 5.27 2.90
N ILE A 223 4.86 6.36 2.16
CA ILE A 223 3.93 7.47 2.21
C ILE A 223 3.53 7.87 0.79
N SER A 224 2.25 8.16 0.57
CA SER A 224 1.77 8.79 -0.67
C SER A 224 1.54 10.28 -0.43
N ILE A 225 2.11 11.11 -1.28
CA ILE A 225 2.00 12.57 -1.20
C ILE A 225 1.41 13.13 -2.50
N PRO A 226 0.64 14.24 -2.44
CA PRO A 226 0.14 14.91 -3.64
C PRO A 226 1.30 15.37 -4.55
N ALA A 227 1.21 15.00 -5.83
CA ALA A 227 2.26 15.23 -6.83
C ALA A 227 1.79 16.05 -8.03
N GLY A 228 0.55 16.52 -8.04
CA GLY A 228 -0.02 17.31 -9.13
C GLY A 228 -1.41 16.85 -9.51
N PHE A 229 -1.81 17.20 -10.73
CA PHE A 229 -3.10 16.84 -11.30
C PHE A 229 -2.94 16.31 -12.72
N ALA A 230 -3.70 15.28 -13.06
CA ALA A 230 -3.89 14.81 -14.43
C ALA A 230 -5.40 14.70 -14.70
N HIS A 231 -5.85 15.17 -15.85
CA HIS A 231 -7.28 15.24 -16.20
C HIS A 231 -8.15 15.94 -15.16
N GLY A 232 -7.60 16.94 -14.45
CA GLY A 232 -8.30 17.67 -13.37
C GLY A 232 -8.42 16.91 -12.04
N LEU A 233 -7.86 15.70 -11.91
CA LEU A 233 -7.89 14.86 -10.73
C LEU A 233 -6.49 14.72 -10.10
N PRO A 234 -6.39 14.55 -8.75
CA PRO A 234 -5.11 14.46 -8.08
C PRO A 234 -4.28 13.24 -8.51
N VAL A 235 -2.96 13.43 -8.53
CA VAL A 235 -1.95 12.39 -8.72
C VAL A 235 -1.15 12.24 -7.44
N GLY A 236 -0.88 11.01 -7.01
CA GLY A 236 -0.06 10.67 -5.86
C GLY A 236 1.33 10.15 -6.28
N MET A 237 2.38 10.65 -5.61
CA MET A 237 3.72 10.06 -5.63
C MET A 237 3.93 9.29 -4.33
N GLN A 238 4.35 8.02 -4.41
CA GLN A 238 4.77 7.28 -3.23
C GLN A 238 6.28 7.43 -3.01
N LEU A 239 6.65 7.54 -1.72
CA LEU A 239 8.00 7.44 -1.24
C LEU A 239 8.09 6.20 -0.36
N ILE A 240 9.09 5.35 -0.60
CA ILE A 240 9.29 4.08 0.10
C ILE A 240 10.64 4.14 0.80
N GLY A 241 10.70 3.72 2.06
CA GLY A 241 11.91 3.69 2.87
C GLY A 241 12.31 2.28 3.30
N ASP A 242 13.48 2.17 3.89
CA ASP A 242 13.89 0.96 4.59
C ASP A 242 13.10 0.78 5.90
N TYR A 243 13.21 -0.35 6.54
CA TYR A 243 12.57 -0.62 7.82
C TYR A 243 12.83 0.50 8.82
N PHE A 244 11.75 1.02 9.40
CA PHE A 244 11.77 2.11 10.38
C PHE A 244 12.35 3.44 9.88
N ALA A 245 12.28 3.71 8.58
CA ALA A 245 12.71 4.96 7.98
C ALA A 245 11.57 5.99 7.85
N GLU A 246 10.51 5.88 8.63
CA GLU A 246 9.32 6.75 8.58
C GLU A 246 9.70 8.23 8.76
N ALA A 247 10.60 8.55 9.70
CA ALA A 247 11.09 9.92 9.91
C ALA A 247 11.75 10.49 8.65
N LYS A 248 12.55 9.69 7.92
CA LYS A 248 13.19 10.10 6.65
C LYS A 248 12.13 10.34 5.57
N LEU A 249 11.12 9.48 5.46
CA LEU A 249 10.03 9.65 4.50
C LEU A 249 9.24 10.93 4.76
N LEU A 250 8.91 11.20 6.01
CA LEU A 250 8.21 12.42 6.44
C LEU A 250 9.06 13.67 6.19
N GLN A 251 10.37 13.61 6.44
CA GLN A 251 11.31 14.69 6.13
C GLN A 251 11.30 14.99 4.62
N VAL A 252 11.45 13.99 3.75
CA VAL A 252 11.45 14.20 2.29
C VAL A 252 10.11 14.76 1.83
N ALA A 253 8.99 14.21 2.32
CA ALA A 253 7.65 14.69 2.02
C ALA A 253 7.46 16.15 2.43
N HIS A 254 7.89 16.54 3.65
CA HIS A 254 7.79 17.91 4.15
C HIS A 254 8.63 18.88 3.32
N ARG A 255 9.86 18.49 2.96
CA ARG A 255 10.74 19.32 2.12
C ARG A 255 10.18 19.50 0.71
N TYR A 256 9.59 18.46 0.13
CA TYR A 256 8.88 18.53 -1.15
C TYR A 256 7.68 19.47 -1.08
N GLN A 257 6.86 19.37 -0.03
CA GLN A 257 5.71 20.24 0.21
C GLN A 257 6.11 21.71 0.48
N GLY A 258 7.34 21.96 0.89
CA GLY A 258 7.87 23.31 1.06
C GLY A 258 8.18 24.05 -0.26
N VAL A 259 8.28 23.34 -1.39
CA VAL A 259 8.54 23.90 -2.73
C VAL A 259 7.38 23.68 -3.71
N THR A 260 6.34 22.96 -3.29
CA THR A 260 5.12 22.72 -4.05
C THR A 260 3.88 23.10 -3.23
N ASP A 261 2.73 23.28 -3.90
CA ASP A 261 1.46 23.63 -3.24
C ASP A 261 0.36 22.58 -3.45
N TRP A 262 0.72 21.38 -3.97
CA TRP A 262 -0.24 20.35 -4.31
C TRP A 262 -1.11 19.90 -3.14
N HIS A 263 -0.55 19.83 -1.94
CA HIS A 263 -1.22 19.47 -0.69
C HIS A 263 -2.21 20.53 -0.19
N LEU A 264 -2.13 21.76 -0.72
CA LEU A 264 -3.06 22.86 -0.41
C LEU A 264 -4.23 22.95 -1.40
N ARG A 265 -4.16 22.22 -2.51
CA ARG A 265 -5.16 22.23 -3.55
C ARG A 265 -6.18 21.11 -3.38
N ALA A 266 -7.41 21.37 -3.76
CA ALA A 266 -8.48 20.39 -3.87
C ALA A 266 -8.95 20.31 -5.32
N PRO A 267 -9.42 19.13 -5.80
CA PRO A 267 -10.05 19.05 -7.11
C PRO A 267 -11.29 19.96 -7.17
N GLU A 268 -11.52 20.58 -8.32
CA GLU A 268 -12.76 21.29 -8.55
C GLU A 268 -13.90 20.27 -8.57
N LEU A 269 -14.73 20.29 -7.53
CA LEU A 269 -15.96 19.52 -7.53
C LEU A 269 -16.90 20.21 -8.54
N SER A 270 -17.20 19.52 -9.64
CA SER A 270 -18.26 20.02 -10.53
C SER A 270 -19.55 20.12 -9.70
N ARG A 271 -20.19 21.28 -9.71
CA ARG A 271 -21.46 21.53 -8.99
C ARG A 271 -22.65 20.81 -9.66
N GLU A 272 -22.40 19.93 -10.61
CA GLU A 272 -23.38 19.10 -11.30
C GLU A 272 -23.27 17.66 -10.80
N LEU A 273 -23.74 17.43 -9.58
CA LEU A 273 -24.21 16.15 -9.07
C LEU A 273 -25.65 16.33 -8.61
#